data_ff9b907726f866580cb02dab76249169
#
_entry.id   ff9b907726f866580cb02dab76249169
#
_cell.length_a   1.000
_cell.length_b   1.000
_cell.length_c   1.000
_cell.angle_alpha   90.00
_cell.angle_beta   90.00
_cell.angle_gamma   90.00
#
_symmetry.space_group_name_H-M   'P 1'
#
loop_
_entity.id
_entity.type
_entity.pdbx_description
1 polymer ?
#
loop_
_entity_poly.entity_id
_entity_poly.type
_entity_poly.pdbx_seq_one_letter_code
_entity_poly.pdbx_strand_id
1 'polypeptide(L)'
;DNPSKSKSIFVYPTKSIMGLILLTLSPMLLESASIDWSVIYMRDIFSTPPIVNGLSIVVLAIAQFIVRFYADFYVERFGPIKISHVSIYIMFIGVLAVTLSSSVIISLIGFTLIGGGSAVLFPLAMSAAAQKTDRPAAVNVASLAQISFLMFLSLIHISEPTRPLY
;
A
#
# COMPACT_ATOMS: atom_id res chain seq x y z
N ASP A 1 -39.48 -20.28 12.30
CA ASP A 1 -38.51 -20.46 11.21
C ASP A 1 -38.41 -19.16 10.45
N ASN A 2 -37.32 -18.45 10.76
CA ASN A 2 -37.02 -17.19 10.10
C ASN A 2 -36.10 -17.50 8.93
N PRO A 3 -36.47 -17.35 7.66
CA PRO A 3 -35.59 -17.65 6.56
C PRO A 3 -34.38 -16.72 6.66
N SER A 4 -33.20 -17.33 6.80
CA SER A 4 -31.91 -16.65 6.81
C SER A 4 -31.86 -15.73 5.60
N LYS A 5 -31.93 -14.42 5.83
CA LYS A 5 -31.62 -13.42 4.81
C LYS A 5 -30.24 -13.78 4.27
N SER A 6 -30.19 -14.22 3.03
CA SER A 6 -28.97 -14.43 2.28
C SER A 6 -28.10 -13.19 2.49
N LYS A 7 -27.05 -13.29 3.31
CA LYS A 7 -26.10 -12.21 3.50
C LYS A 7 -25.43 -12.02 2.14
N SER A 8 -25.65 -10.90 1.49
CA SER A 8 -24.96 -10.59 0.25
C SER A 8 -23.46 -10.69 0.52
N ILE A 9 -22.78 -11.53 -0.26
CA ILE A 9 -21.33 -11.77 -0.15
C ILE A 9 -20.55 -10.48 -0.48
N PHE A 10 -21.16 -9.60 -1.30
CA PHE A 10 -20.57 -8.33 -1.71
C PHE A 10 -21.21 -7.14 -0.98
N VAL A 11 -20.37 -6.34 -0.34
CA VAL A 11 -20.79 -5.15 0.39
C VAL A 11 -20.40 -3.89 -0.38
N TYR A 12 -21.41 -3.16 -0.87
CA TYR A 12 -21.18 -1.89 -1.58
C TYR A 12 -20.62 -0.82 -0.64
N PRO A 13 -19.65 -0.01 -1.10
CA PRO A 13 -19.10 1.08 -0.31
C PRO A 13 -20.13 2.20 -0.12
N THR A 14 -20.11 2.81 1.06
CA THR A 14 -20.86 4.04 1.33
C THR A 14 -20.00 5.26 0.96
N LYS A 15 -20.65 6.42 0.79
CA LYS A 15 -19.92 7.69 0.53
C LYS A 15 -18.91 8.01 1.63
N SER A 16 -19.20 7.62 2.88
CA SER A 16 -18.33 7.85 4.03
C SER A 16 -17.03 7.03 3.99
N ILE A 17 -17.01 5.89 3.26
CA ILE A 17 -15.84 5.01 3.12
C ILE A 17 -15.05 5.32 1.84
N MET A 18 -15.65 5.98 0.84
CA MET A 18 -15.03 6.22 -0.46
C MET A 18 -13.70 6.96 -0.32
N GLY A 19 -13.60 7.96 0.57
CA GLY A 19 -12.34 8.66 0.83
C GLY A 19 -11.26 7.76 1.42
N LEU A 20 -11.63 6.79 2.27
CA LEU A 20 -10.70 5.81 2.83
C LEU A 20 -10.23 4.81 1.78
N ILE A 21 -11.09 4.41 0.85
CA ILE A 21 -10.73 3.55 -0.29
C ILE A 21 -9.68 4.27 -1.16
N LEU A 22 -9.91 5.53 -1.52
CA LEU A 22 -8.95 6.33 -2.29
C LEU A 22 -7.61 6.49 -1.56
N LEU A 23 -7.66 6.67 -0.24
CA LEU A 23 -6.46 6.75 0.60
C LEU A 23 -5.64 5.44 0.57
N THR A 24 -6.30 4.28 0.53
CA THR A 24 -5.61 2.98 0.52
C THR A 24 -5.07 2.59 -0.85
N LEU A 25 -5.65 3.10 -1.93
CA LEU A 25 -5.23 2.77 -3.29
C LEU A 25 -3.81 3.21 -3.60
N SER A 26 -3.45 4.46 -3.25
CA SER A 26 -2.11 5.00 -3.54
C SER A 26 -0.97 4.17 -2.93
N PRO A 27 -0.98 3.83 -1.62
CA PRO A 27 0.07 2.99 -1.04
C PRO A 27 0.07 1.57 -1.59
N MET A 28 -1.10 0.98 -1.83
CA MET A 28 -1.18 -0.38 -2.40
C MET A 28 -0.60 -0.43 -3.82
N LEU A 29 -0.88 0.58 -4.64
CA LEU A 29 -0.34 0.70 -5.99
C LEU A 29 1.18 0.88 -6.00
N LEU A 30 1.68 1.82 -5.20
CA LEU A 30 3.11 2.11 -5.12
C LEU A 30 3.89 0.93 -4.54
N GLU A 31 3.33 0.23 -3.56
CA GLU A 31 3.93 -0.96 -2.97
C GLU A 31 4.02 -2.09 -4.01
N SER A 32 2.92 -2.40 -4.70
CA SER A 32 2.90 -3.41 -5.76
C SER A 32 3.87 -3.06 -6.88
N ALA A 33 3.78 -1.85 -7.42
CA ALA A 33 4.70 -1.40 -8.46
C ALA A 33 6.17 -1.46 -8.01
N SER A 34 6.46 -1.11 -6.75
CA SER A 34 7.82 -1.19 -6.22
C SER A 34 8.30 -2.64 -6.10
N ILE A 35 7.44 -3.58 -5.70
CA ILE A 35 7.79 -5.00 -5.62
C ILE A 35 8.04 -5.57 -7.02
N ASP A 36 7.15 -5.30 -7.96
CA ASP A 36 7.18 -5.90 -9.30
C ASP A 36 8.30 -5.31 -10.18
N TRP A 37 8.52 -4.01 -10.09
CA TRP A 37 9.38 -3.30 -11.02
C TRP A 37 10.74 -2.87 -10.45
N SER A 38 10.95 -2.87 -9.14
CA SER A 38 12.20 -2.36 -8.56
C SER A 38 13.43 -3.15 -9.00
N VAL A 39 13.33 -4.46 -9.12
CA VAL A 39 14.43 -5.34 -9.57
C VAL A 39 14.80 -5.03 -11.03
N ILE A 40 13.78 -4.85 -11.88
CA ILE A 40 13.95 -4.50 -13.29
C ILE A 40 14.55 -3.10 -13.41
N TYR A 41 14.03 -2.14 -12.65
CA TYR A 41 14.55 -0.78 -12.60
C TYR A 41 16.02 -0.73 -12.20
N MET A 42 16.41 -1.45 -11.13
CA MET A 42 17.80 -1.49 -10.69
C MET A 42 18.74 -2.11 -11.73
N ARG A 43 18.27 -3.16 -12.43
CA ARG A 43 19.02 -3.81 -13.50
C ARG A 43 19.19 -2.90 -14.72
N ASP A 44 18.10 -2.31 -15.20
CA ASP A 44 18.07 -1.63 -16.49
C ASP A 44 18.63 -0.21 -16.42
N ILE A 45 18.47 0.49 -15.30
CA ILE A 45 18.96 1.86 -15.12
C ILE A 45 20.42 1.88 -14.63
N PHE A 46 20.78 0.98 -13.70
CA PHE A 46 22.10 1.01 -13.06
C PHE A 46 23.00 -0.16 -13.46
N SER A 47 22.52 -1.10 -14.27
CA SER A 47 23.26 -2.30 -14.70
C SER A 47 23.87 -3.06 -13.51
N THR A 48 23.17 -3.12 -12.39
CA THR A 48 23.67 -3.73 -11.14
C THR A 48 23.56 -5.26 -11.16
N PRO A 49 24.43 -5.96 -10.41
CA PRO A 49 24.35 -7.41 -10.32
C PRO A 49 23.07 -7.90 -9.63
N PRO A 50 22.62 -9.15 -9.88
CA PRO A 50 21.33 -9.67 -9.38
C PRO A 50 21.12 -9.53 -7.87
N ILE A 51 22.17 -9.68 -7.07
CA ILE A 51 22.12 -9.52 -5.61
C ILE A 51 21.72 -8.08 -5.23
N VAL A 52 22.30 -7.07 -5.89
CA VAL A 52 22.00 -5.66 -5.64
C VAL A 52 20.59 -5.31 -6.14
N ASN A 53 20.15 -5.91 -7.25
CA ASN A 53 18.79 -5.72 -7.76
C ASN A 53 17.76 -6.16 -6.72
N GLY A 54 17.96 -7.32 -6.08
CA GLY A 54 17.09 -7.85 -5.04
C GLY A 54 17.06 -7.01 -3.75
N LEU A 55 18.10 -6.23 -3.46
CA LEU A 55 18.13 -5.37 -2.28
C LEU A 55 17.01 -4.34 -2.26
N SER A 56 16.50 -3.91 -3.41
CA SER A 56 15.36 -2.97 -3.51
C SER A 56 14.12 -3.49 -2.78
N ILE A 57 13.78 -4.76 -2.98
CA ILE A 57 12.65 -5.41 -2.29
C ILE A 57 12.97 -5.62 -0.81
N VAL A 58 14.20 -6.02 -0.50
CA VAL A 58 14.62 -6.29 0.88
C VAL A 58 14.54 -5.03 1.75
N VAL A 59 15.07 -3.90 1.29
CA VAL A 59 15.04 -2.65 2.06
C VAL A 59 13.63 -2.11 2.22
N LEU A 60 12.78 -2.27 1.20
CA LEU A 60 11.36 -1.94 1.26
C LEU A 60 10.65 -2.77 2.34
N ALA A 61 10.83 -4.10 2.32
CA ALA A 61 10.19 -5.00 3.26
C ALA A 61 10.68 -4.79 4.72
N ILE A 62 11.98 -4.56 4.91
CA ILE A 62 12.54 -4.25 6.23
C ILE A 62 11.96 -2.95 6.77
N ALA A 63 11.90 -1.90 5.94
CA ALA A 63 11.30 -0.62 6.34
C ALA A 63 9.83 -0.78 6.75
N GLN A 64 9.04 -1.53 5.97
CA GLN A 64 7.65 -1.84 6.32
C GLN A 64 7.55 -2.57 7.67
N PHE A 65 8.38 -3.60 7.87
CA PHE A 65 8.39 -4.36 9.11
C PHE A 65 8.68 -3.46 10.32
N ILE A 66 9.74 -2.66 10.24
CA ILE A 66 10.14 -1.75 11.32
C ILE A 66 9.03 -0.74 11.62
N VAL A 67 8.50 -0.09 10.59
CA VAL A 67 7.45 0.93 10.79
C VAL A 67 6.18 0.31 11.36
N ARG A 68 5.75 -0.88 10.90
CA ARG A 68 4.59 -1.59 11.45
C ARG A 68 4.80 -2.00 12.91
N PHE A 69 6.00 -2.39 13.28
CA PHE A 69 6.32 -2.77 14.65
C PHE A 69 6.14 -1.62 15.65
N TYR A 70 6.51 -0.41 15.23
CA TYR A 70 6.37 0.79 16.07
C TYR A 70 5.09 1.59 15.80
N ALA A 71 4.24 1.17 14.87
CA ALA A 71 3.09 1.92 14.39
C ALA A 71 2.12 2.29 15.52
N ASP A 72 1.75 1.33 16.36
CA ASP A 72 0.78 1.54 17.44
C ASP A 72 1.26 2.61 18.44
N PHE A 73 2.53 2.56 18.84
CA PHE A 73 3.14 3.57 19.72
C PHE A 73 3.05 4.99 19.15
N TYR A 74 3.35 5.14 17.85
CA TYR A 74 3.30 6.46 17.20
C TYR A 74 1.86 6.94 16.98
N VAL A 75 0.96 6.02 16.63
CA VAL A 75 -0.46 6.35 16.42
C VAL A 75 -1.13 6.76 17.72
N GLU A 76 -0.86 6.08 18.82
CA GLU A 76 -1.36 6.47 20.16
C GLU A 76 -0.83 7.84 20.57
N ARG A 77 0.43 8.13 20.32
CA ARG A 77 1.08 9.38 20.77
C ARG A 77 0.71 10.60 19.91
N PHE A 78 0.63 10.46 18.60
CA PHE A 78 0.48 11.58 17.66
C PHE A 78 -0.87 11.63 16.95
N GLY A 79 -1.65 10.58 17.06
CA GLY A 79 -2.94 10.41 16.43
C GLY A 79 -2.86 9.91 14.97
N PRO A 80 -3.91 9.21 14.53
CA PRO A 80 -3.92 8.54 13.22
C PRO A 80 -3.84 9.51 12.03
N ILE A 81 -4.45 10.69 12.14
CA ILE A 81 -4.47 11.68 11.06
C ILE A 81 -3.08 12.24 10.79
N LYS A 82 -2.32 12.61 11.83
CA LYS A 82 -0.95 13.13 11.67
C LYS A 82 -0.03 12.06 11.10
N ILE A 83 -0.12 10.84 11.61
CA ILE A 83 0.68 9.71 11.10
C ILE A 83 0.36 9.44 9.64
N SER A 84 -0.90 9.46 9.23
CA SER A 84 -1.27 9.30 7.80
C SER A 84 -0.63 10.38 6.90
N HIS A 85 -0.68 11.64 7.31
CA HIS A 85 -0.04 12.72 6.54
C HIS A 85 1.49 12.54 6.45
N VAL A 86 2.15 12.28 7.58
CA VAL A 86 3.60 12.03 7.60
C VAL A 86 3.97 10.85 6.69
N SER A 87 3.20 9.76 6.73
CA SER A 87 3.41 8.58 5.90
C SER A 87 3.27 8.89 4.41
N ILE A 88 2.26 9.68 4.02
CA ILE A 88 2.08 10.12 2.63
C ILE A 88 3.26 10.99 2.17
N TYR A 89 3.74 11.92 3.01
CA TYR A 89 4.91 12.75 2.67
C TYR A 89 6.18 11.92 2.53
N ILE A 90 6.43 10.97 3.44
CA ILE A 90 7.58 10.07 3.36
C ILE A 90 7.52 9.26 2.06
N MET A 91 6.36 8.68 1.74
CA MET A 91 6.14 7.92 0.53
C MET A 91 6.36 8.79 -0.74
N PHE A 92 5.87 10.02 -0.75
CA PHE A 92 6.07 10.97 -1.85
C PHE A 92 7.54 11.31 -2.07
N ILE A 93 8.29 11.59 -0.98
CA ILE A 93 9.74 11.80 -1.04
C ILE A 93 10.44 10.56 -1.56
N GLY A 94 10.01 9.36 -1.15
CA GLY A 94 10.53 8.09 -1.65
C GLY A 94 10.35 7.94 -3.16
N VAL A 95 9.17 8.27 -3.69
CA VAL A 95 8.90 8.26 -5.14
C VAL A 95 9.82 9.24 -5.87
N LEU A 96 9.94 10.47 -5.37
CA LEU A 96 10.85 11.46 -5.95
C LEU A 96 12.30 10.98 -5.93
N ALA A 97 12.74 10.38 -4.83
CA ALA A 97 14.09 9.82 -4.70
C ALA A 97 14.34 8.71 -5.73
N VAL A 98 13.39 7.83 -5.99
CA VAL A 98 13.53 6.79 -7.02
C VAL A 98 13.51 7.38 -8.42
N THR A 99 12.56 8.27 -8.72
CA THR A 99 12.37 8.81 -10.09
C THR A 99 13.48 9.77 -10.53
N LEU A 100 14.04 10.53 -9.59
CA LEU A 100 15.11 11.50 -9.86
C LEU A 100 16.51 10.94 -9.57
N SER A 101 16.60 9.66 -9.21
CA SER A 101 17.86 9.05 -8.79
C SER A 101 18.86 8.91 -9.94
N SER A 102 20.08 9.33 -9.67
CA SER A 102 21.26 9.06 -10.49
C SER A 102 22.20 8.02 -9.86
N SER A 103 21.81 7.40 -8.76
CA SER A 103 22.66 6.51 -7.96
C SER A 103 21.85 5.36 -7.34
N VAL A 104 22.46 4.17 -7.32
CA VAL A 104 21.92 2.97 -6.66
C VAL A 104 21.51 3.24 -5.20
N ILE A 105 22.34 3.97 -4.46
CA ILE A 105 22.11 4.25 -3.04
C ILE A 105 20.85 5.13 -2.85
N ILE A 106 20.70 6.16 -3.67
CA ILE A 106 19.53 7.06 -3.61
C ILE A 106 18.26 6.28 -3.93
N SER A 107 18.31 5.38 -4.92
CA SER A 107 17.16 4.51 -5.26
C SER A 107 16.81 3.57 -4.11
N LEU A 108 17.78 2.95 -3.46
CA LEU A 108 17.53 2.09 -2.29
C LEU A 108 16.92 2.86 -1.11
N ILE A 109 17.39 4.08 -0.86
CA ILE A 109 16.78 4.99 0.13
C ILE A 109 15.34 5.30 -0.28
N GLY A 110 15.08 5.58 -1.56
CA GLY A 110 13.75 5.82 -2.08
C GLY A 110 12.80 4.64 -1.85
N PHE A 111 13.22 3.41 -2.16
CA PHE A 111 12.43 2.20 -1.88
C PHE A 111 12.20 1.98 -0.38
N THR A 112 13.20 2.29 0.46
CA THR A 112 13.05 2.26 1.93
C THR A 112 11.96 3.24 2.39
N LEU A 113 11.95 4.46 1.86
CA LEU A 113 10.94 5.48 2.18
C LEU A 113 9.55 5.10 1.68
N ILE A 114 9.43 4.52 0.48
CA ILE A 114 8.15 4.01 -0.05
C ILE A 114 7.61 2.92 0.87
N GLY A 115 8.43 1.94 1.23
CA GLY A 115 8.03 0.86 2.14
C GLY A 115 7.62 1.37 3.52
N GLY A 116 8.41 2.26 4.13
CA GLY A 116 8.08 2.85 5.44
C GLY A 116 6.82 3.71 5.39
N GLY A 117 6.63 4.52 4.33
CA GLY A 117 5.46 5.37 4.17
C GLY A 117 4.17 4.58 3.89
N SER A 118 4.23 3.50 3.13
CA SER A 118 3.03 2.67 2.82
C SER A 118 2.57 1.83 4.02
N ALA A 119 3.47 1.49 4.93
CA ALA A 119 3.29 0.48 5.96
C ALA A 119 2.04 0.63 6.84
N VAL A 120 1.66 1.85 7.21
CA VAL A 120 0.59 2.12 8.19
C VAL A 120 -0.72 2.61 7.57
N LEU A 121 -0.72 3.02 6.30
CA LEU A 121 -1.89 3.66 5.69
C LEU A 121 -3.09 2.72 5.57
N PHE A 122 -2.88 1.47 5.15
CA PHE A 122 -3.96 0.48 5.06
C PHE A 122 -4.54 0.11 6.43
N PRO A 123 -3.75 -0.26 7.47
CA PRO A 123 -4.27 -0.50 8.81
C PRO A 123 -5.02 0.69 9.40
N LEU A 124 -4.52 1.92 9.20
CA LEU A 124 -5.19 3.13 9.68
C LEU A 124 -6.54 3.36 8.99
N ALA A 125 -6.61 3.13 7.68
CA ALA A 125 -7.87 3.22 6.95
C ALA A 125 -8.89 2.16 7.41
N MET A 126 -8.45 0.94 7.71
CA MET A 126 -9.28 -0.12 8.27
C MET A 126 -9.83 0.26 9.64
N SER A 127 -8.98 0.80 10.52
CA SER A 127 -9.39 1.31 11.84
C SER A 127 -10.39 2.47 11.71
N ALA A 128 -10.14 3.39 10.79
CA ALA A 128 -11.05 4.51 10.52
C ALA A 128 -12.40 4.03 9.95
N ALA A 129 -12.41 3.01 9.10
CA ALA A 129 -13.63 2.41 8.58
C ALA A 129 -14.46 1.73 9.68
N ALA A 130 -13.80 1.07 10.63
CA ALA A 130 -14.46 0.45 11.77
C ALA A 130 -15.15 1.47 12.70
N GLN A 131 -14.63 2.71 12.76
CA GLN A 131 -15.18 3.79 13.58
C GLN A 131 -16.34 4.56 12.92
N LYS A 132 -16.64 4.29 11.65
CA LYS A 132 -17.80 4.89 10.98
C LYS A 132 -19.10 4.32 11.55
N THR A 133 -20.07 5.21 11.80
CA THR A 133 -21.36 4.89 12.46
C THR A 133 -22.51 4.64 11.50
N ASP A 134 -22.30 4.79 10.20
CA ASP A 134 -23.31 4.61 9.15
C ASP A 134 -23.77 3.14 8.99
N ARG A 135 -22.89 2.19 9.35
CA ARG A 135 -23.14 0.74 9.31
C ARG A 135 -22.37 0.03 10.43
N PRO A 136 -22.68 -1.24 10.73
CA PRO A 136 -21.87 -2.04 11.65
C PRO A 136 -20.39 -2.05 11.22
N ALA A 137 -19.47 -1.93 12.18
CA ALA A 137 -18.02 -1.85 11.94
C ALA A 137 -17.51 -2.96 11.02
N ALA A 138 -17.95 -4.21 11.22
CA ALA A 138 -17.58 -5.34 10.38
C ALA A 138 -17.97 -5.16 8.90
N VAL A 139 -19.11 -4.52 8.63
CA VAL A 139 -19.63 -4.26 7.28
C VAL A 139 -18.79 -3.18 6.60
N ASN A 140 -18.42 -2.12 7.32
CA ASN A 140 -17.58 -1.03 6.81
C ASN A 140 -16.17 -1.53 6.48
N VAL A 141 -15.57 -2.30 7.39
CA VAL A 141 -14.24 -2.91 7.21
C VAL A 141 -14.26 -3.88 6.03
N ALA A 142 -15.27 -4.74 5.93
CA ALA A 142 -15.40 -5.68 4.81
C ALA A 142 -15.55 -4.94 3.46
N SER A 143 -16.34 -3.87 3.42
CA SER A 143 -16.53 -3.05 2.22
C SER A 143 -15.22 -2.40 1.77
N LEU A 144 -14.46 -1.79 2.71
CA LEU A 144 -13.15 -1.21 2.41
C LEU A 144 -12.19 -2.26 1.86
N ALA A 145 -12.06 -3.39 2.56
CA ALA A 145 -11.16 -4.48 2.17
C ALA A 145 -11.51 -5.03 0.78
N GLN A 146 -12.78 -5.39 0.54
CA GLN A 146 -13.22 -5.94 -0.74
C GLN A 146 -12.89 -5.03 -1.92
N ILE A 147 -13.21 -3.75 -1.82
CA ILE A 147 -12.96 -2.80 -2.92
C ILE A 147 -11.48 -2.57 -3.11
N SER A 148 -10.70 -2.38 -2.01
CA SER A 148 -9.25 -2.18 -2.10
C SER A 148 -8.56 -3.38 -2.74
N PHE A 149 -8.91 -4.61 -2.35
CA PHE A 149 -8.35 -5.82 -2.96
C PHE A 149 -8.81 -6.05 -4.40
N LEU A 150 -10.07 -5.77 -4.74
CA LEU A 150 -10.54 -5.86 -6.13
C LEU A 150 -9.77 -4.91 -7.05
N MET A 151 -9.57 -3.66 -6.60
CA MET A 151 -8.80 -2.69 -7.37
C MET A 151 -7.33 -3.11 -7.49
N PHE A 152 -6.74 -3.62 -6.42
CA PHE A 152 -5.37 -4.15 -6.43
C PHE A 152 -5.22 -5.30 -7.44
N LEU A 153 -6.12 -6.29 -7.41
CA LEU A 153 -6.11 -7.41 -8.35
C LEU A 153 -6.33 -6.96 -9.80
N SER A 154 -7.22 -5.99 -10.03
CA SER A 154 -7.44 -5.42 -11.36
C SER A 154 -6.17 -4.78 -11.94
N LEU A 155 -5.39 -4.12 -11.09
CA LEU A 155 -4.15 -3.46 -11.49
C LEU A 155 -3.01 -4.44 -11.76
N ILE A 156 -2.91 -5.53 -11.00
CA ILE A 156 -1.96 -6.61 -11.29
C ILE A 156 -2.21 -7.14 -12.70
N HIS A 157 -3.46 -7.38 -13.09
CA HIS A 157 -3.80 -7.86 -14.44
C HIS A 157 -3.44 -6.87 -15.56
N ILE A 158 -3.46 -5.56 -15.28
CA ILE A 158 -3.08 -4.53 -16.25
C ILE A 158 -1.55 -4.40 -16.33
N SER A 159 -0.84 -4.60 -15.23
CA SER A 159 0.62 -4.47 -15.15
C SER A 159 1.39 -5.74 -15.55
N GLU A 160 0.73 -6.88 -15.58
CA GLU A 160 1.36 -8.10 -16.14
C GLU A 160 1.68 -7.89 -17.63
N PRO A 161 2.97 -7.94 -18.01
CA PRO A 161 3.30 -7.93 -19.42
C PRO A 161 2.65 -9.15 -20.05
N THR A 162 1.69 -8.93 -20.96
CA THR A 162 1.17 -10.00 -21.82
C THR A 162 2.35 -10.59 -22.58
N ARG A 163 2.94 -11.67 -22.06
CA ARG A 163 3.91 -12.45 -22.81
C ARG A 163 3.16 -12.99 -24.01
N PRO A 164 3.55 -12.63 -25.24
CA PRO A 164 3.03 -13.33 -26.39
C PRO A 164 3.37 -14.81 -26.20
N LEU A 165 2.35 -15.66 -26.24
CA LEU A 165 2.48 -17.11 -26.25
C LEU A 165 3.04 -17.53 -27.61
N TYR A 166 4.36 -17.44 -27.80
CA TYR A 166 5.05 -18.11 -28.90
C TYR A 166 6.19 -18.94 -28.34
#